data_beed498e267bec9b893b4412f4586f01
#
_entry.id   beed498e267bec9b893b4412f4586f01
#
_cell.length_a   1.000
_cell.length_b   1.000
_cell.length_c   1.000
_cell.angle_alpha   90.00
_cell.angle_beta   90.00
_cell.angle_gamma   90.00
#
_symmetry.space_group_name_H-M   'P 1'
#
loop_
_entity.id
_entity.type
_entity.pdbx_description
1 polymer ?
#
loop_
_entity_poly.entity_id
_entity_poly.type
_entity_poly.pdbx_seq_one_letter_code
_entity_poly.pdbx_strand_id
1 'polypeptide(L)'
;GGSQFSSDSLVTEDRSGVQIPDPFIEKLIIEAILEARNEQLIHAMKDLGGGGLSCAVSETADALDKGIEMDVEKVHTRESDMHSDEIMISESQERMLIVTDGEKLIKLRKICEKFRIECSVIGHVTFDNKMHVKKGETTIANISTDVVANATLLDLPSSKPIYLENIESPKQFPQLSDYSEILMKLLGSPNIASKIWVYGQYDHEVGIRTVTKPGYDASVLRLDNGKFLSIKIDGNPKQCYINPREGAIGCFEEACRNVVCTGAKPIGMLDHLQFGNPNDPEIFWTFLESLKGLTCLLYTSDAA
;
A
#
# COMPACT_ATOMS: atom_id res chain seq x y z
N GLY A 1 -1.53 4.78 -1.62
CA GLY A 1 -1.49 6.05 -2.30
C GLY A 1 -1.42 7.20 -1.33
N GLY A 2 -0.49 8.11 -1.56
CA GLY A 2 -0.20 9.23 -0.67
C GLY A 2 -0.88 10.54 -1.06
N SER A 3 -2.02 10.50 -1.75
CA SER A 3 -2.73 11.72 -2.15
C SER A 3 -3.18 12.51 -0.93
N GLN A 4 -2.67 13.73 -0.78
CA GLN A 4 -3.14 14.65 0.25
C GLN A 4 -4.35 15.43 -0.29
N PHE A 5 -5.52 15.13 0.22
CA PHE A 5 -6.71 15.94 -0.02
C PHE A 5 -6.83 16.98 1.08
N SER A 6 -6.76 18.26 0.73
CA SER A 6 -7.19 19.36 1.59
C SER A 6 -8.65 19.68 1.33
N SER A 7 -9.32 20.40 2.26
CA SER A 7 -10.68 20.90 2.02
C SER A 7 -10.78 21.78 0.77
N ASP A 8 -9.68 22.41 0.39
CA ASP A 8 -9.58 23.28 -0.78
C ASP A 8 -9.41 22.49 -2.09
N SER A 9 -8.85 21.27 -2.03
CA SER A 9 -8.72 20.37 -3.19
C SER A 9 -10.06 19.77 -3.62
N LEU A 10 -11.07 19.77 -2.77
CA LEU A 10 -12.44 19.39 -3.17
C LEU A 10 -13.12 20.41 -4.08
N VAL A 11 -12.58 21.61 -4.18
CA VAL A 11 -13.11 22.72 -5.01
C VAL A 11 -12.36 22.81 -6.35
N THR A 12 -11.12 22.36 -6.42
CA THR A 12 -10.33 22.24 -7.64
C THR A 12 -10.43 20.81 -8.16
N GLU A 13 -10.74 20.63 -9.43
CA GLU A 13 -10.79 19.33 -10.11
C GLU A 13 -9.39 18.69 -10.12
N ASP A 14 -9.00 18.10 -9.00
CA ASP A 14 -7.75 17.32 -8.91
C ASP A 14 -7.98 15.93 -9.52
N ARG A 15 -7.94 15.87 -10.85
CA ARG A 15 -8.21 14.68 -11.66
C ARG A 15 -7.15 13.59 -11.44
N SER A 16 -5.93 13.99 -11.13
CA SER A 16 -4.80 13.07 -10.98
C SER A 16 -4.91 12.20 -9.71
N GLY A 17 -5.56 12.71 -8.66
CA GLY A 17 -5.73 12.04 -7.37
C GLY A 17 -7.00 11.19 -7.25
N VAL A 18 -7.93 11.22 -8.21
CA VAL A 18 -9.18 10.47 -8.12
C VAL A 18 -8.96 9.00 -8.49
N GLN A 19 -9.13 8.13 -7.50
CA GLN A 19 -9.03 6.68 -7.66
C GLN A 19 -10.43 6.07 -7.78
N ILE A 20 -10.77 5.56 -8.96
CA ILE A 20 -12.02 4.83 -9.20
C ILE A 20 -11.66 3.35 -9.35
N PRO A 21 -11.99 2.49 -8.38
CA PRO A 21 -11.64 1.08 -8.43
C PRO A 21 -12.47 0.35 -9.50
N ASP A 22 -11.83 -0.57 -10.20
CA ASP A 22 -12.48 -1.50 -11.13
C ASP A 22 -12.02 -2.94 -10.85
N PRO A 23 -12.62 -3.62 -9.86
CA PRO A 23 -12.23 -4.98 -9.48
C PRO A 23 -12.35 -6.01 -10.61
N PHE A 24 -13.17 -5.74 -11.62
CA PHE A 24 -13.29 -6.62 -12.77
C PHE A 24 -12.07 -6.53 -13.66
N ILE A 25 -11.61 -5.31 -13.98
CA ILE A 25 -10.37 -5.09 -14.73
C ILE A 25 -9.17 -5.61 -13.96
N GLU A 26 -9.11 -5.38 -12.65
CA GLU A 26 -8.06 -5.93 -11.78
C GLU A 26 -7.96 -7.45 -11.92
N LYS A 27 -9.08 -8.17 -11.86
CA LYS A 27 -9.12 -9.61 -12.06
C LYS A 27 -8.56 -10.03 -13.43
N LEU A 28 -8.92 -9.32 -14.49
CA LEU A 28 -8.43 -9.61 -15.85
C LEU A 28 -6.93 -9.35 -15.99
N ILE A 29 -6.42 -8.28 -15.37
CA ILE A 29 -4.99 -7.98 -15.35
C ILE A 29 -4.21 -9.07 -14.62
N ILE A 30 -4.69 -9.55 -13.47
CA ILE A 30 -4.05 -10.64 -12.73
C ILE A 30 -3.94 -11.88 -13.61
N GLU A 31 -5.02 -12.30 -14.27
CA GLU A 31 -5.01 -13.49 -15.13
C GLU A 31 -4.07 -13.33 -16.34
N ALA A 32 -4.08 -12.16 -16.97
CA ALA A 32 -3.19 -11.87 -18.10
C ALA A 32 -1.72 -11.89 -17.68
N ILE A 33 -1.37 -11.31 -16.54
CA ILE A 33 -0.01 -11.28 -16.00
C ILE A 33 0.46 -12.70 -15.64
N LEU A 34 -0.39 -13.50 -15.00
CA LEU A 34 -0.04 -14.89 -14.68
C LEU A 34 0.23 -15.71 -15.93
N GLU A 35 -0.56 -15.56 -16.99
CA GLU A 35 -0.34 -16.22 -18.28
C GLU A 35 0.97 -15.71 -18.92
N ALA A 36 1.18 -14.40 -18.99
CA ALA A 36 2.40 -13.80 -19.54
C ALA A 36 3.67 -14.23 -18.78
N ARG A 37 3.58 -14.34 -17.45
CA ARG A 37 4.66 -14.86 -16.61
C ARG A 37 4.96 -16.33 -16.91
N ASN A 38 3.95 -17.17 -17.03
CA ASN A 38 4.11 -18.59 -17.32
C ASN A 38 4.77 -18.80 -18.69
N GLU A 39 4.50 -17.92 -19.66
CA GLU A 39 5.15 -17.91 -20.96
C GLU A 39 6.51 -17.19 -20.99
N GLN A 40 7.00 -16.72 -19.84
CA GLN A 40 8.28 -16.00 -19.69
C GLN A 40 8.39 -14.74 -20.58
N LEU A 41 7.29 -14.01 -20.72
CA LEU A 41 7.22 -12.79 -21.54
C LEU A 41 7.66 -11.52 -20.79
N ILE A 42 7.78 -11.56 -19.48
CA ILE A 42 8.02 -10.41 -18.61
C ILE A 42 9.45 -10.42 -18.10
N HIS A 43 10.20 -9.33 -18.31
CA HIS A 43 11.55 -9.12 -17.74
C HIS A 43 11.48 -8.37 -16.42
N ALA A 44 10.69 -7.31 -16.36
CA ALA A 44 10.40 -6.54 -15.15
C ALA A 44 8.95 -6.07 -15.15
N MET A 45 8.41 -5.86 -13.99
CA MET A 45 7.02 -5.43 -13.79
C MET A 45 6.92 -4.55 -12.56
N LYS A 46 6.12 -3.49 -12.64
CA LYS A 46 5.82 -2.58 -11.53
C LYS A 46 4.36 -2.17 -11.59
N ASP A 47 3.72 -2.13 -10.44
CA ASP A 47 2.41 -1.49 -10.29
C ASP A 47 2.52 0.04 -10.38
N LEU A 48 1.43 0.69 -10.74
CA LEU A 48 1.32 2.14 -10.74
C LEU A 48 0.55 2.58 -9.49
N GLY A 49 1.27 2.72 -8.39
CA GLY A 49 0.76 3.24 -7.12
C GLY A 49 0.99 4.74 -6.97
N GLY A 50 1.39 5.17 -5.77
CA GLY A 50 1.70 6.57 -5.46
C GLY A 50 2.77 7.15 -6.39
N GLY A 51 2.51 8.33 -6.94
CA GLY A 51 3.36 8.99 -7.92
C GLY A 51 3.25 8.44 -9.35
N GLY A 52 2.36 7.49 -9.61
CA GLY A 52 1.98 7.02 -10.94
C GLY A 52 3.15 6.53 -11.79
N LEU A 53 3.18 6.95 -13.05
CA LEU A 53 4.25 6.59 -13.99
C LEU A 53 5.61 7.16 -13.59
N SER A 54 5.67 8.30 -12.93
CA SER A 54 6.94 8.90 -12.49
C SER A 54 7.71 7.93 -11.60
N CYS A 55 7.06 7.36 -10.59
CA CYS A 55 7.68 6.38 -9.70
C CYS A 55 7.89 5.04 -10.40
N ALA A 56 6.87 4.48 -11.05
CA ALA A 56 6.96 3.17 -11.67
C ALA A 56 8.07 3.08 -12.71
N VAL A 57 8.22 4.12 -13.55
CA VAL A 57 9.25 4.16 -14.61
C VAL A 57 10.65 4.37 -14.02
N SER A 58 10.82 5.32 -13.10
CA SER A 58 12.14 5.61 -12.52
C SER A 58 12.66 4.47 -11.65
N GLU A 59 11.82 3.90 -10.79
CA GLU A 59 12.19 2.76 -9.94
C GLU A 59 12.51 1.51 -10.76
N THR A 60 11.76 1.26 -11.86
CA THR A 60 12.05 0.14 -12.75
C THR A 60 13.38 0.33 -13.47
N ALA A 61 13.65 1.55 -13.96
CA ALA A 61 14.89 1.86 -14.64
C ALA A 61 16.10 1.76 -13.70
N ASP A 62 15.99 2.32 -12.50
CA ASP A 62 17.01 2.26 -11.46
C ASP A 62 17.32 0.81 -11.04
N ALA A 63 16.29 0.02 -10.77
CA ALA A 63 16.45 -1.40 -10.42
C ALA A 63 17.12 -2.24 -11.53
N LEU A 64 16.97 -1.83 -12.79
CA LEU A 64 17.61 -2.48 -13.95
C LEU A 64 19.00 -1.91 -14.26
N ASP A 65 19.46 -0.85 -13.59
CA ASP A 65 20.65 -0.06 -13.93
C ASP A 65 20.61 0.41 -15.40
N LYS A 66 19.49 1.03 -15.79
CA LYS A 66 19.18 1.47 -17.16
C LYS A 66 18.53 2.83 -17.16
N GLY A 67 18.37 3.40 -18.35
CA GLY A 67 17.48 4.52 -18.60
C GLY A 67 16.19 4.08 -19.27
N ILE A 68 15.25 4.99 -19.41
CA ILE A 68 13.99 4.80 -20.12
C ILE A 68 13.66 6.05 -20.94
N GLU A 69 13.26 5.87 -22.18
CA GLU A 69 12.60 6.90 -22.99
C GLU A 69 11.12 6.56 -23.13
N MET A 70 10.23 7.48 -22.76
CA MET A 70 8.79 7.29 -22.88
C MET A 70 8.12 8.51 -23.49
N ASP A 71 6.96 8.29 -24.11
CA ASP A 71 6.13 9.30 -24.72
C ASP A 71 4.76 9.33 -24.06
N VAL A 72 4.43 10.45 -23.39
CA VAL A 72 3.17 10.60 -22.65
C VAL A 72 1.94 10.55 -23.55
N GLU A 73 2.05 10.88 -24.84
CA GLU A 73 0.94 10.78 -25.80
C GLU A 73 0.54 9.33 -26.12
N LYS A 74 1.40 8.37 -25.80
CA LYS A 74 1.13 6.92 -25.97
C LYS A 74 0.52 6.29 -24.72
N VAL A 75 0.42 7.02 -23.64
CA VAL A 75 -0.21 6.54 -22.41
C VAL A 75 -1.72 6.56 -22.58
N HIS A 76 -2.36 5.41 -22.29
CA HIS A 76 -3.81 5.36 -22.26
C HIS A 76 -4.35 6.15 -21.06
N THR A 77 -5.25 7.08 -21.31
CA THR A 77 -5.88 7.90 -20.29
C THR A 77 -7.40 7.73 -20.31
N ARG A 78 -8.04 7.80 -19.17
CA ARG A 78 -9.51 7.75 -19.07
C ARG A 78 -10.15 9.05 -19.58
N GLU A 79 -9.46 10.17 -19.38
CA GLU A 79 -9.95 11.50 -19.73
C GLU A 79 -9.13 12.05 -20.89
N SER A 80 -9.81 12.78 -21.77
CA SER A 80 -9.14 13.61 -22.79
C SER A 80 -8.55 14.85 -22.12
N ASP A 81 -7.54 15.41 -22.76
CA ASP A 81 -6.96 16.73 -22.40
C ASP A 81 -6.20 16.79 -21.06
N MET A 82 -5.71 15.64 -20.56
CA MET A 82 -4.80 15.63 -19.42
C MET A 82 -3.45 16.26 -19.77
N HIS A 83 -2.91 17.09 -18.86
CA HIS A 83 -1.56 17.62 -18.98
C HIS A 83 -0.51 16.53 -18.76
N SER A 84 0.70 16.73 -19.31
CA SER A 84 1.77 15.73 -19.24
C SER A 84 2.20 15.39 -17.81
N ASP A 85 2.21 16.38 -16.91
CA ASP A 85 2.48 16.21 -15.48
C ASP A 85 1.36 15.42 -14.80
N GLU A 86 0.10 15.67 -15.10
CA GLU A 86 -1.03 14.89 -14.59
C GLU A 86 -0.94 13.43 -15.02
N ILE A 87 -0.58 13.15 -16.29
CA ILE A 87 -0.38 11.78 -16.81
C ILE A 87 0.75 11.08 -16.03
N MET A 88 1.84 11.78 -15.76
CA MET A 88 3.02 11.22 -15.07
C MET A 88 2.76 10.89 -13.60
N ILE A 89 1.97 11.69 -12.89
CA ILE A 89 1.68 11.51 -11.47
C ILE A 89 0.33 10.85 -11.18
N SER A 90 -0.48 10.61 -12.21
CA SER A 90 -1.81 10.00 -12.06
C SER A 90 -1.73 8.66 -11.33
N GLU A 91 -2.57 8.50 -10.31
CA GLU A 91 -2.73 7.27 -9.53
C GLU A 91 -3.95 6.44 -9.98
N SER A 92 -4.37 6.55 -11.24
CA SER A 92 -5.46 5.73 -11.76
C SER A 92 -5.21 4.25 -11.49
N GLN A 93 -6.22 3.57 -10.95
CA GLN A 93 -6.12 2.18 -10.52
C GLN A 93 -6.02 1.21 -11.71
N GLU A 94 -5.70 -0.05 -11.41
CA GLU A 94 -5.64 -1.19 -12.34
C GLU A 94 -4.72 -0.92 -13.53
N ARG A 95 -3.47 -0.51 -13.24
CA ARG A 95 -2.42 -0.34 -14.25
C ARG A 95 -1.12 -1.03 -13.83
N MET A 96 -0.46 -1.62 -14.80
CA MET A 96 0.83 -2.27 -14.60
C MET A 96 1.82 -1.83 -15.67
N LEU A 97 3.03 -1.47 -15.27
CA LEU A 97 4.16 -1.27 -16.17
C LEU A 97 4.86 -2.61 -16.39
N ILE A 98 5.09 -2.98 -17.64
CA ILE A 98 5.78 -4.22 -18.02
C ILE A 98 6.94 -3.88 -18.93
N VAL A 99 8.11 -4.47 -18.65
CA VAL A 99 9.27 -4.47 -19.55
C VAL A 99 9.36 -5.83 -20.23
N THR A 100 9.42 -5.81 -21.57
CA THR A 100 9.49 -7.02 -22.39
C THR A 100 10.35 -6.79 -23.63
N ASP A 101 10.81 -7.87 -24.28
CA ASP A 101 11.49 -7.79 -25.58
C ASP A 101 10.51 -7.54 -26.71
N GLY A 102 10.99 -6.91 -27.79
CA GLY A 102 10.18 -6.65 -28.98
C GLY A 102 9.57 -7.91 -29.62
N GLU A 103 10.29 -9.02 -29.59
CA GLU A 103 9.79 -10.32 -30.12
C GLU A 103 8.66 -10.88 -29.21
N LYS A 104 8.80 -10.74 -27.90
CA LYS A 104 7.81 -11.20 -26.91
C LYS A 104 6.57 -10.30 -26.87
N LEU A 105 6.71 -9.03 -27.23
CA LEU A 105 5.63 -8.05 -27.24
C LEU A 105 4.42 -8.50 -28.08
N ILE A 106 4.66 -9.17 -29.21
CA ILE A 106 3.56 -9.68 -30.05
C ILE A 106 2.71 -10.70 -29.30
N LYS A 107 3.34 -11.58 -28.53
CA LYS A 107 2.61 -12.57 -27.71
C LYS A 107 1.91 -11.91 -26.53
N LEU A 108 2.59 -10.98 -25.86
CA LEU A 108 2.01 -10.23 -24.75
C LEU A 108 0.74 -9.47 -25.17
N ARG A 109 0.76 -8.81 -26.34
CA ARG A 109 -0.42 -8.16 -26.90
C ARG A 109 -1.57 -9.12 -27.15
N LYS A 110 -1.31 -10.33 -27.66
CA LYS A 110 -2.35 -11.36 -27.85
C LYS A 110 -2.98 -11.81 -26.53
N ILE A 111 -2.19 -11.88 -25.47
CA ILE A 111 -2.72 -12.18 -24.14
C ILE A 111 -3.62 -11.03 -23.66
N CYS A 112 -3.17 -9.78 -23.79
CA CYS A 112 -3.98 -8.62 -23.45
C CYS A 112 -5.31 -8.58 -24.25
N GLU A 113 -5.25 -8.82 -25.57
CA GLU A 113 -6.43 -8.93 -26.43
C GLU A 113 -7.38 -10.04 -25.98
N LYS A 114 -6.86 -11.22 -25.62
CA LYS A 114 -7.64 -12.35 -25.09
C LYS A 114 -8.45 -11.96 -23.85
N PHE A 115 -7.83 -11.20 -22.96
CA PHE A 115 -8.46 -10.71 -21.73
C PHE A 115 -9.17 -9.35 -21.91
N ARG A 116 -9.17 -8.78 -23.11
CA ARG A 116 -9.76 -7.47 -23.43
C ARG A 116 -9.22 -6.33 -22.57
N ILE A 117 -7.91 -6.33 -22.36
CA ILE A 117 -7.19 -5.31 -21.60
C ILE A 117 -6.42 -4.43 -22.57
N GLU A 118 -6.43 -3.11 -22.31
CA GLU A 118 -5.61 -2.15 -23.04
C GLU A 118 -4.12 -2.42 -22.79
N CYS A 119 -3.33 -2.36 -23.88
CA CYS A 119 -1.88 -2.57 -23.85
C CYS A 119 -1.18 -1.56 -24.76
N SER A 120 -0.64 -0.51 -24.17
CA SER A 120 0.09 0.54 -24.88
C SER A 120 1.60 0.39 -24.73
N VAL A 121 2.34 0.54 -25.84
CA VAL A 121 3.81 0.65 -25.81
C VAL A 121 4.15 2.12 -25.63
N ILE A 122 4.49 2.50 -24.40
CA ILE A 122 4.73 3.88 -24.04
C ILE A 122 6.17 4.33 -24.25
N GLY A 123 7.13 3.38 -24.44
CA GLY A 123 8.53 3.72 -24.57
C GLY A 123 9.45 2.51 -24.69
N HIS A 124 10.72 2.71 -24.47
CA HIS A 124 11.75 1.69 -24.49
C HIS A 124 12.86 1.96 -23.47
N VAL A 125 13.57 0.90 -23.10
CA VAL A 125 14.72 0.95 -22.20
C VAL A 125 15.94 1.51 -22.94
N THR A 126 16.69 2.42 -22.31
CA THR A 126 17.96 2.99 -22.79
C THR A 126 19.13 2.58 -21.90
N PHE A 127 20.35 2.96 -22.27
CA PHE A 127 21.57 2.56 -21.54
C PHE A 127 22.32 3.75 -20.91
N ASP A 128 21.62 4.86 -20.72
CA ASP A 128 22.22 6.13 -20.25
C ASP A 128 21.82 6.53 -18.84
N ASN A 129 21.09 5.65 -18.12
CA ASN A 129 20.62 5.86 -16.74
C ASN A 129 19.82 7.16 -16.59
N LYS A 130 19.03 7.51 -17.61
CA LYS A 130 18.17 8.69 -17.60
C LYS A 130 16.73 8.35 -17.91
N MET A 131 15.84 9.09 -17.31
CA MET A 131 14.44 9.10 -17.68
C MET A 131 14.19 10.25 -18.65
N HIS A 132 13.92 9.90 -19.91
CA HIS A 132 13.53 10.82 -20.96
C HIS A 132 12.02 10.78 -21.11
N VAL A 133 11.34 11.86 -20.81
CA VAL A 133 9.90 11.99 -21.05
C VAL A 133 9.69 12.90 -22.25
N LYS A 134 8.94 12.39 -23.21
CA LYS A 134 8.59 13.10 -24.44
C LYS A 134 7.09 13.36 -24.52
N LYS A 135 6.73 14.39 -25.28
CA LYS A 135 5.41 14.63 -25.82
C LYS A 135 5.56 14.73 -27.33
N GLY A 136 5.29 13.64 -28.04
CA GLY A 136 5.64 13.49 -29.43
C GLY A 136 7.14 13.68 -29.69
N GLU A 137 7.51 14.65 -30.49
CA GLU A 137 8.93 14.95 -30.81
C GLU A 137 9.62 15.83 -29.74
N THR A 138 8.87 16.39 -28.79
CA THR A 138 9.42 17.32 -27.80
C THR A 138 9.81 16.61 -26.51
N THR A 139 11.07 16.76 -26.11
CA THR A 139 11.52 16.30 -24.78
C THR A 139 11.04 17.29 -23.71
N ILE A 140 10.22 16.81 -22.77
CA ILE A 140 9.67 17.63 -21.69
C ILE A 140 10.39 17.35 -20.34
N ALA A 141 11.07 16.22 -20.19
CA ALA A 141 11.94 15.95 -19.05
C ALA A 141 13.12 15.08 -19.46
N ASN A 142 14.28 15.31 -18.84
CA ASN A 142 15.51 14.52 -18.99
C ASN A 142 16.24 14.53 -17.66
N ILE A 143 16.04 13.51 -16.84
CA ILE A 143 16.48 13.47 -15.45
C ILE A 143 17.18 12.12 -15.21
N SER A 144 18.21 12.09 -14.34
CA SER A 144 18.81 10.82 -13.90
C SER A 144 17.78 9.97 -13.18
N THR A 145 17.74 8.67 -13.50
CA THR A 145 16.84 7.71 -12.85
C THR A 145 17.10 7.62 -11.36
N ASP A 146 18.35 7.65 -10.93
CA ASP A 146 18.74 7.66 -9.52
C ASP A 146 18.16 8.86 -8.74
N VAL A 147 18.17 10.06 -9.32
CA VAL A 147 17.64 11.25 -8.66
C VAL A 147 16.12 11.16 -8.43
N VAL A 148 15.40 10.48 -9.32
CA VAL A 148 13.94 10.33 -9.19
C VAL A 148 13.59 9.14 -8.31
N ALA A 149 14.29 8.02 -8.46
CA ALA A 149 14.01 6.79 -7.71
C ALA A 149 14.50 6.87 -6.25
N ASN A 150 15.65 7.50 -6.02
CA ASN A 150 16.28 7.59 -4.70
C ASN A 150 16.15 9.01 -4.14
N ALA A 151 15.01 9.26 -3.51
CA ALA A 151 14.77 10.55 -2.88
C ALA A 151 15.84 10.87 -1.83
N THR A 152 16.25 12.14 -1.76
CA THR A 152 17.15 12.63 -0.72
C THR A 152 16.54 12.37 0.66
N LEU A 153 17.33 11.76 1.55
CA LEU A 153 16.93 11.62 2.94
C LEU A 153 16.77 13.01 3.56
N LEU A 154 15.57 13.31 4.01
CA LEU A 154 15.29 14.57 4.68
C LEU A 154 15.57 14.41 6.17
N ASP A 155 16.43 15.26 6.72
CA ASP A 155 16.62 15.41 8.16
C ASP A 155 15.62 16.46 8.67
N LEU A 156 14.40 16.01 8.93
CA LEU A 156 13.33 16.88 9.39
C LEU A 156 13.47 17.16 10.90
N PRO A 157 13.17 18.38 11.34
CA PRO A 157 13.16 18.70 12.76
C PRO A 157 12.13 17.82 13.50
N SER A 158 12.51 17.36 14.70
CA SER A 158 11.73 16.44 15.52
C SER A 158 11.68 16.93 16.95
N SER A 159 10.49 17.08 17.51
CA SER A 159 10.28 17.47 18.91
C SER A 159 9.15 16.68 19.54
N LYS A 160 9.34 16.26 20.79
CA LYS A 160 8.30 15.55 21.53
C LYS A 160 7.05 16.41 21.68
N PRO A 161 5.85 15.90 21.35
CA PRO A 161 4.59 16.65 21.48
C PRO A 161 4.30 17.11 22.91
N ILE A 162 3.90 18.37 23.06
CA ILE A 162 3.59 18.95 24.36
C ILE A 162 2.43 18.22 25.05
N TYR A 163 1.46 17.70 24.30
CA TYR A 163 0.33 16.98 24.90
C TYR A 163 0.77 15.72 25.68
N LEU A 164 1.89 15.09 25.33
CA LEU A 164 2.43 13.92 26.03
C LEU A 164 2.95 14.25 27.43
N GLU A 165 3.30 15.50 27.70
CA GLU A 165 3.72 15.94 29.04
C GLU A 165 2.53 16.07 29.99
N ASN A 166 1.32 16.25 29.43
CA ASN A 166 0.08 16.44 30.19
C ASN A 166 -0.71 15.14 30.36
N ILE A 167 -0.23 14.01 29.86
CA ILE A 167 -0.88 12.71 30.05
C ILE A 167 -0.58 12.21 31.46
N GLU A 168 -1.60 12.22 32.32
CA GLU A 168 -1.51 11.66 33.65
C GLU A 168 -1.99 10.21 33.68
N SER A 169 -1.22 9.36 34.37
CA SER A 169 -1.69 8.00 34.68
C SER A 169 -2.83 8.09 35.70
N PRO A 170 -3.90 7.28 35.52
CA PRO A 170 -4.99 7.27 36.49
C PRO A 170 -4.48 6.85 37.86
N LYS A 171 -4.71 7.70 38.88
CA LYS A 171 -4.25 7.49 40.28
C LYS A 171 -5.01 6.36 40.97
N GLN A 172 -6.21 6.07 40.53
CA GLN A 172 -7.06 5.00 41.08
C GLN A 172 -7.93 4.41 39.97
N PHE A 173 -8.06 3.09 39.96
CA PHE A 173 -9.05 2.41 39.14
C PHE A 173 -10.37 2.30 39.91
N PRO A 174 -11.54 2.51 39.27
CA PRO A 174 -12.81 2.34 39.93
C PRO A 174 -12.97 0.92 40.47
N GLN A 175 -13.39 0.80 41.71
CA GLN A 175 -13.79 -0.49 42.27
C GLN A 175 -15.12 -0.92 41.64
N LEU A 176 -15.13 -2.09 41.02
CA LEU A 176 -16.27 -2.63 40.33
C LEU A 176 -17.12 -3.42 41.31
N SER A 177 -18.42 -3.04 41.47
CA SER A 177 -19.35 -3.72 42.36
C SER A 177 -20.24 -4.76 41.66
N ASP A 178 -20.49 -4.57 40.38
CA ASP A 178 -21.28 -5.50 39.54
C ASP A 178 -20.57 -5.80 38.22
N TYR A 179 -19.94 -6.96 38.17
CA TYR A 179 -19.24 -7.45 36.96
C TYR A 179 -20.20 -7.82 35.85
N SER A 180 -21.43 -8.26 36.14
CA SER A 180 -22.41 -8.63 35.12
C SER A 180 -22.88 -7.39 34.36
N GLU A 181 -23.19 -6.30 35.07
CA GLU A 181 -23.57 -5.03 34.44
C GLU A 181 -22.43 -4.49 33.54
N ILE A 182 -21.20 -4.58 34.02
CA ILE A 182 -20.03 -4.11 33.26
C ILE A 182 -19.80 -4.97 32.01
N LEU A 183 -19.92 -6.31 32.14
CA LEU A 183 -19.83 -7.21 31.01
C LEU A 183 -20.87 -6.86 29.94
N MET A 184 -22.11 -6.64 30.33
CA MET A 184 -23.19 -6.26 29.42
C MET A 184 -22.92 -4.93 28.72
N LYS A 185 -22.41 -3.94 29.44
CA LYS A 185 -22.01 -2.65 28.86
C LYS A 185 -20.85 -2.81 27.87
N LEU A 186 -19.85 -3.62 28.18
CA LEU A 186 -18.74 -3.89 27.28
C LEU A 186 -19.20 -4.59 25.99
N LEU A 187 -19.99 -5.66 26.12
CA LEU A 187 -20.52 -6.40 24.97
C LEU A 187 -21.42 -5.55 24.07
N GLY A 188 -22.16 -4.60 24.65
CA GLY A 188 -22.99 -3.63 23.93
C GLY A 188 -22.22 -2.40 23.39
N SER A 189 -20.95 -2.25 23.75
CA SER A 189 -20.14 -1.12 23.29
C SER A 189 -19.89 -1.21 21.78
N PRO A 190 -20.03 -0.11 21.01
CA PRO A 190 -19.74 -0.10 19.57
C PRO A 190 -18.32 -0.56 19.22
N ASN A 191 -17.36 -0.42 20.12
CA ASN A 191 -15.99 -0.88 19.89
C ASN A 191 -15.81 -2.39 20.05
N ILE A 192 -16.67 -3.06 20.83
CA ILE A 192 -16.56 -4.49 21.17
C ILE A 192 -17.68 -5.31 20.52
N ALA A 193 -18.86 -4.73 20.33
CA ALA A 193 -19.98 -5.38 19.71
C ALA A 193 -19.64 -5.97 18.32
N SER A 194 -20.33 -7.03 17.93
CA SER A 194 -20.13 -7.68 16.63
C SER A 194 -20.18 -6.71 15.45
N LYS A 195 -19.26 -6.86 14.53
CA LYS A 195 -19.17 -6.07 13.28
C LYS A 195 -19.74 -6.81 12.07
N ILE A 196 -20.54 -7.86 12.29
CA ILE A 196 -21.12 -8.67 11.21
C ILE A 196 -21.89 -7.82 10.20
N TRP A 197 -22.53 -6.75 10.62
CA TRP A 197 -23.24 -5.81 9.76
C TRP A 197 -22.29 -5.10 8.75
N VAL A 198 -20.99 -4.98 9.06
CA VAL A 198 -19.98 -4.44 8.14
C VAL A 198 -19.51 -5.54 7.20
N TYR A 199 -18.86 -6.57 7.73
CA TYR A 199 -18.21 -7.57 6.89
C TYR A 199 -19.18 -8.54 6.21
N GLY A 200 -20.40 -8.69 6.73
CA GLY A 200 -21.46 -9.51 6.11
C GLY A 200 -21.94 -8.98 4.75
N GLN A 201 -21.62 -7.75 4.38
CA GLN A 201 -21.94 -7.15 3.08
C GLN A 201 -20.99 -7.62 1.96
N TYR A 202 -19.86 -8.20 2.30
CA TYR A 202 -18.80 -8.55 1.36
C TYR A 202 -18.65 -10.06 1.23
N ASP A 203 -18.32 -10.51 0.02
CA ASP A 203 -17.94 -11.90 -0.19
C ASP A 203 -16.52 -12.13 0.36
N HIS A 204 -16.41 -12.98 1.34
CA HIS A 204 -15.16 -13.39 1.96
C HIS A 204 -14.84 -14.87 1.71
N GLU A 205 -15.52 -15.50 0.75
CA GLU A 205 -15.34 -16.91 0.38
C GLU A 205 -14.87 -17.09 -1.07
N VAL A 206 -14.37 -16.05 -1.71
CA VAL A 206 -13.88 -16.09 -3.10
C VAL A 206 -12.88 -17.23 -3.31
N GLY A 207 -13.11 -18.03 -4.34
CA GLY A 207 -12.28 -19.20 -4.64
C GLY A 207 -12.44 -20.35 -3.63
N ILE A 208 -13.38 -20.26 -2.70
CA ILE A 208 -13.66 -21.29 -1.67
C ILE A 208 -12.39 -21.60 -0.85
N ARG A 209 -11.58 -20.59 -0.58
CA ARG A 209 -10.30 -20.71 0.13
C ARG A 209 -10.38 -20.39 1.61
N THR A 210 -11.44 -19.72 2.05
CA THR A 210 -11.59 -19.27 3.43
C THR A 210 -11.90 -20.45 4.34
N VAL A 211 -11.04 -20.68 5.31
CA VAL A 211 -11.18 -21.70 6.36
C VAL A 211 -11.75 -21.08 7.62
N THR A 212 -11.19 -19.96 8.05
CA THR A 212 -11.68 -19.18 9.19
C THR A 212 -12.19 -17.84 8.68
N LYS A 213 -13.48 -17.60 8.88
CA LYS A 213 -14.20 -16.41 8.40
C LYS A 213 -13.90 -15.17 9.26
N PRO A 214 -14.27 -13.96 8.82
CA PRO A 214 -14.24 -12.76 9.66
C PRO A 214 -15.02 -12.94 10.96
N GLY A 215 -14.54 -12.33 12.06
CA GLY A 215 -15.14 -12.42 13.40
C GLY A 215 -14.37 -13.29 14.39
N TYR A 216 -13.26 -13.90 13.94
CA TYR A 216 -12.30 -14.64 14.77
C TYR A 216 -11.00 -13.85 14.95
N ASP A 217 -10.03 -14.42 15.70
CA ASP A 217 -8.76 -13.77 16.01
C ASP A 217 -7.97 -13.42 14.73
N ALA A 218 -7.90 -14.34 13.78
CA ALA A 218 -7.31 -14.11 12.47
C ALA A 218 -8.07 -14.87 11.37
N SER A 219 -7.96 -14.40 10.14
CA SER A 219 -8.48 -15.10 8.97
C SER A 219 -7.51 -16.19 8.51
N VAL A 220 -8.02 -17.35 8.12
CA VAL A 220 -7.22 -18.46 7.60
C VAL A 220 -7.68 -18.82 6.21
N LEU A 221 -6.74 -18.83 5.27
CA LEU A 221 -6.96 -19.17 3.87
C LEU A 221 -6.22 -20.46 3.51
N ARG A 222 -6.85 -21.31 2.71
CA ARG A 222 -6.22 -22.48 2.09
C ARG A 222 -5.48 -22.08 0.82
N LEU A 223 -4.24 -22.49 0.70
CA LEU A 223 -3.42 -22.28 -0.50
C LEU A 223 -3.47 -23.52 -1.41
N ASP A 224 -3.20 -23.33 -2.71
CA ASP A 224 -3.25 -24.40 -3.72
C ASP A 224 -2.22 -25.52 -3.48
N ASN A 225 -1.15 -25.24 -2.75
CA ASN A 225 -0.11 -26.20 -2.36
C ASN A 225 -0.45 -27.01 -1.09
N GLY A 226 -1.69 -26.93 -0.61
CA GLY A 226 -2.17 -27.62 0.59
C GLY A 226 -1.76 -27.00 1.92
N LYS A 227 -1.05 -25.85 1.91
CA LYS A 227 -0.73 -25.07 3.10
C LYS A 227 -1.86 -24.11 3.45
N PHE A 228 -1.77 -23.54 4.65
CA PHE A 228 -2.69 -22.53 5.14
C PHE A 228 -1.93 -21.24 5.42
N LEU A 229 -2.56 -20.10 5.15
CA LEU A 229 -2.05 -18.77 5.45
C LEU A 229 -2.99 -18.10 6.45
N SER A 230 -2.45 -17.72 7.60
CA SER A 230 -3.16 -16.90 8.59
C SER A 230 -2.79 -15.44 8.41
N ILE A 231 -3.79 -14.57 8.39
CA ILE A 231 -3.63 -13.14 8.15
C ILE A 231 -4.40 -12.38 9.23
N LYS A 232 -3.74 -11.38 9.83
CA LYS A 232 -4.34 -10.48 10.80
C LYS A 232 -3.93 -9.03 10.51
N ILE A 233 -4.88 -8.12 10.69
CA ILE A 233 -4.67 -6.68 10.66
C ILE A 233 -5.04 -6.14 12.03
N ASP A 234 -4.11 -5.44 12.66
CA ASP A 234 -4.31 -4.79 13.96
C ASP A 234 -3.83 -3.34 13.95
N GLY A 235 -4.42 -2.55 14.82
CA GLY A 235 -4.05 -1.15 15.04
C GLY A 235 -4.78 -0.58 16.24
N ASN A 236 -4.07 0.21 17.05
CA ASN A 236 -4.63 0.87 18.22
C ASN A 236 -4.26 2.35 18.27
N PRO A 237 -5.02 3.21 17.58
CA PRO A 237 -4.69 4.64 17.50
C PRO A 237 -4.67 5.34 18.86
N LYS A 238 -5.44 4.86 19.84
CA LYS A 238 -5.46 5.46 21.19
C LYS A 238 -4.17 5.17 21.96
N GLN A 239 -3.68 3.93 21.90
CA GLN A 239 -2.39 3.58 22.51
C GLN A 239 -1.23 4.30 21.82
N CYS A 240 -1.23 4.33 20.48
CA CYS A 240 -0.23 5.06 19.71
C CYS A 240 -0.25 6.57 20.01
N TYR A 241 -1.42 7.15 20.24
CA TYR A 241 -1.54 8.56 20.64
C TYR A 241 -0.95 8.83 22.02
N ILE A 242 -1.18 7.94 23.00
CA ILE A 242 -0.66 8.07 24.37
C ILE A 242 0.84 7.81 24.43
N ASN A 243 1.32 6.80 23.74
CA ASN A 243 2.73 6.45 23.66
C ASN A 243 3.01 5.79 22.30
N PRO A 244 3.54 6.54 21.32
CA PRO A 244 3.72 6.05 19.96
C PRO A 244 4.57 4.78 19.87
N ARG A 245 5.64 4.70 20.65
CA ARG A 245 6.55 3.55 20.65
C ARG A 245 5.88 2.29 21.21
N GLU A 246 5.35 2.38 22.43
CA GLU A 246 4.71 1.24 23.08
C GLU A 246 3.38 0.87 22.40
N GLY A 247 2.67 1.85 21.83
CA GLY A 247 1.47 1.62 21.05
C GLY A 247 1.76 0.80 19.80
N ALA A 248 2.83 1.11 19.06
CA ALA A 248 3.25 0.37 17.88
C ALA A 248 3.71 -1.07 18.25
N ILE A 249 4.48 -1.22 19.34
CA ILE A 249 4.85 -2.52 19.91
C ILE A 249 3.58 -3.34 20.21
N GLY A 250 2.62 -2.73 20.93
CA GLY A 250 1.38 -3.40 21.30
C GLY A 250 0.55 -3.89 20.12
N CYS A 251 0.47 -3.10 19.04
CA CYS A 251 -0.23 -3.48 17.81
C CYS A 251 0.43 -4.71 17.15
N PHE A 252 1.75 -4.71 17.02
CA PHE A 252 2.48 -5.82 16.44
C PHE A 252 2.32 -7.11 17.26
N GLU A 253 2.50 -7.02 18.58
CA GLU A 253 2.36 -8.17 19.48
C GLU A 253 0.93 -8.71 19.48
N GLU A 254 -0.09 -7.85 19.42
CA GLU A 254 -1.48 -8.26 19.31
C GLU A 254 -1.74 -9.02 18.01
N ALA A 255 -1.25 -8.51 16.87
CA ALA A 255 -1.35 -9.20 15.59
C ALA A 255 -0.69 -10.59 15.64
N CYS A 256 0.52 -10.68 16.22
CA CYS A 256 1.22 -11.95 16.39
C CYS A 256 0.44 -12.95 17.26
N ARG A 257 -0.08 -12.49 18.41
CA ARG A 257 -0.89 -13.35 19.29
C ARG A 257 -2.14 -13.87 18.57
N ASN A 258 -2.81 -13.02 17.83
CA ASN A 258 -4.00 -13.39 17.06
C ASN A 258 -3.70 -14.43 15.97
N VAL A 259 -2.56 -14.30 15.27
CA VAL A 259 -2.10 -15.32 14.32
C VAL A 259 -1.81 -16.65 15.02
N VAL A 260 -1.14 -16.62 16.18
CA VAL A 260 -0.83 -17.83 16.95
C VAL A 260 -2.10 -18.54 17.44
N CYS A 261 -3.16 -17.82 17.78
CA CYS A 261 -4.45 -18.41 18.16
C CYS A 261 -5.06 -19.32 17.07
N THR A 262 -4.69 -19.14 15.81
CA THR A 262 -5.09 -20.05 14.72
C THR A 262 -4.19 -21.28 14.55
N GLY A 263 -3.14 -21.41 15.36
CA GLY A 263 -2.13 -22.46 15.25
C GLY A 263 -1.02 -22.15 14.24
N ALA A 264 -0.99 -20.96 13.66
CA ALA A 264 0.04 -20.52 12.70
C ALA A 264 1.22 -19.85 13.42
N LYS A 265 2.38 -19.84 12.75
CA LYS A 265 3.55 -19.07 13.18
C LYS A 265 3.62 -17.76 12.39
N PRO A 266 3.79 -16.58 13.04
CA PRO A 266 4.08 -15.33 12.32
C PRO A 266 5.38 -15.48 11.53
N ILE A 267 5.38 -15.07 10.26
CA ILE A 267 6.51 -15.21 9.35
C ILE A 267 6.87 -13.90 8.64
N GLY A 268 6.03 -12.90 8.73
CA GLY A 268 6.23 -11.60 8.10
C GLY A 268 5.21 -10.59 8.57
N MET A 269 5.55 -9.32 8.39
CA MET A 269 4.72 -8.17 8.70
C MET A 269 4.75 -7.19 7.52
N LEU A 270 3.62 -6.55 7.30
CA LEU A 270 3.50 -5.33 6.50
C LEU A 270 3.07 -4.21 7.44
N ASP A 271 3.70 -3.07 7.33
CA ASP A 271 3.28 -1.87 8.03
C ASP A 271 2.44 -0.97 7.12
N HIS A 272 1.48 -0.29 7.73
CA HIS A 272 0.67 0.72 7.07
C HIS A 272 0.67 1.98 7.93
N LEU A 273 1.62 2.87 7.65
CA LEU A 273 1.91 4.04 8.46
C LEU A 273 1.06 5.23 8.01
N GLN A 274 0.14 5.65 8.87
CA GLN A 274 -0.76 6.79 8.63
C GLN A 274 -0.50 7.86 9.69
N PHE A 275 0.15 8.94 9.27
CA PHE A 275 0.49 10.08 10.12
C PHE A 275 0.07 11.37 9.45
N GLY A 276 0.04 12.47 10.21
CA GLY A 276 -0.14 13.80 9.67
C GLY A 276 1.09 14.30 8.91
N ASN A 277 1.12 15.60 8.61
CA ASN A 277 2.20 16.22 7.84
C ASN A 277 3.56 16.09 8.56
N PRO A 278 4.55 15.41 8.00
CA PRO A 278 5.87 15.21 8.63
C PRO A 278 6.70 16.51 8.74
N ASN A 279 6.30 17.59 8.08
CA ASN A 279 6.91 18.90 8.27
C ASN A 279 6.58 19.53 9.64
N ASP A 280 5.57 19.00 10.34
CA ASP A 280 5.32 19.32 11.75
C ASP A 280 6.27 18.49 12.63
N PRO A 281 7.15 19.15 13.43
CA PRO A 281 8.13 18.43 14.23
C PRO A 281 7.53 17.49 15.29
N GLU A 282 6.36 17.77 15.80
CA GLU A 282 5.68 16.92 16.79
C GLU A 282 5.10 15.67 16.12
N ILE A 283 4.52 15.82 14.92
CA ILE A 283 4.02 14.70 14.11
C ILE A 283 5.18 13.81 13.67
N PHE A 284 6.27 14.41 13.18
CA PHE A 284 7.45 13.66 12.77
C PHE A 284 8.08 12.89 13.94
N TRP A 285 8.09 13.44 15.13
CA TRP A 285 8.54 12.74 16.33
C TRP A 285 7.68 11.51 16.64
N THR A 286 6.35 11.62 16.57
CA THR A 286 5.45 10.48 16.81
C THR A 286 5.64 9.36 15.77
N PHE A 287 5.87 9.73 14.52
CA PHE A 287 6.22 8.81 13.45
C PHE A 287 7.53 8.05 13.74
N LEU A 288 8.60 8.78 14.08
CA LEU A 288 9.90 8.18 14.41
C LEU A 288 9.83 7.23 15.62
N GLU A 289 9.12 7.62 16.67
CA GLU A 289 8.97 6.75 17.85
C GLU A 289 8.19 5.48 17.54
N SER A 290 7.15 5.56 16.71
CA SER A 290 6.42 4.37 16.24
C SER A 290 7.31 3.43 15.44
N LEU A 291 8.12 3.95 14.52
CA LEU A 291 9.11 3.16 13.77
C LEU A 291 10.14 2.50 14.68
N LYS A 292 10.65 3.22 15.68
CA LYS A 292 11.57 2.64 16.67
C LYS A 292 10.94 1.47 17.43
N GLY A 293 9.64 1.56 17.73
CA GLY A 293 8.89 0.46 18.34
C GLY A 293 8.85 -0.78 17.46
N LEU A 294 8.44 -0.63 16.20
CA LEU A 294 8.36 -1.74 15.24
C LEU A 294 9.75 -2.34 14.95
N THR A 295 10.76 -1.51 14.73
CA THR A 295 12.13 -1.95 14.45
C THR A 295 12.71 -2.76 15.60
N CYS A 296 12.48 -2.35 16.84
CA CYS A 296 12.96 -3.07 18.03
C CYS A 296 12.47 -4.52 18.05
N LEU A 297 11.20 -4.76 17.73
CA LEU A 297 10.62 -6.10 17.73
C LEU A 297 11.08 -6.96 16.55
N LEU A 298 11.21 -6.38 15.36
CA LEU A 298 11.63 -7.10 14.16
C LEU A 298 13.08 -7.64 14.33
N TYR A 299 13.98 -6.83 14.88
CA TYR A 299 15.37 -7.29 15.14
C TYR A 299 15.49 -8.27 16.27
N THR A 300 14.58 -8.28 17.25
CA THR A 300 14.62 -9.23 18.38
C THR A 300 13.92 -10.54 18.04
N SER A 301 13.03 -10.59 17.07
CA SER A 301 12.32 -11.81 16.67
C SER A 301 13.16 -12.76 15.82
N ASP A 302 14.19 -12.28 15.13
CA ASP A 302 15.15 -13.12 14.39
C ASP A 302 16.20 -13.79 15.27
N ALA A 303 16.22 -13.48 16.56
CA ALA A 303 17.14 -14.07 17.53
C ALA A 303 16.58 -15.33 18.24
N ALA A 304 15.44 -15.85 17.77
CA ALA A 304 14.79 -17.04 18.33
C ALA A 304 14.84 -18.24 17.37
#